data_b2f99a3be03eb497d6a1bee7ccf7e7cd
#
_entry.id   b2f99a3be03eb497d6a1bee7ccf7e7cd
#
_cell.length_a   1.000
_cell.length_b   1.000
_cell.length_c   1.000
_cell.angle_alpha   90.00
_cell.angle_beta   90.00
_cell.angle_gamma   90.00
#
_symmetry.space_group_name_H-M   'P 1'
#
loop_
_entity.id
_entity.type
_entity.pdbx_description
1 polymer ?
#
loop_
_entity_poly.entity_id
_entity_poly.type
_entity_poly.pdbx_seq_one_letter_code
_entity_poly.pdbx_strand_id
1 'polypeptide(L)'
;MLYLDLLRNNCAEERLSIWAYCLMPNHVHVITMPEVAAAMAQAMGRTNADFARYYNMRKRSCGHVWQARYHSTPLDAPNLWRAMAYVERNPVRAHPAACAEDYEWSSARPRLEGRGDMLHLTPWQAKYDGPRWQEALRSSIDEEAFGQRLREASRRGPATG
;
A
#
# COMPACT_ATOMS: atom_id res chain seq x y z
N MET A 1 2.23 10.27 11.24
CA MET A 1 1.87 8.98 11.93
C MET A 1 3.02 8.01 11.82
N LEU A 2 3.45 7.44 12.93
CA LEU A 2 4.71 6.68 13.01
C LEU A 2 4.91 5.62 11.92
N TYR A 3 3.89 4.79 11.60
CA TYR A 3 4.08 3.72 10.59
C TYR A 3 4.42 4.31 9.21
N LEU A 4 3.73 5.36 8.78
CA LEU A 4 4.02 6.03 7.50
C LEU A 4 5.40 6.70 7.51
N ASP A 5 5.82 7.28 8.64
CA ASP A 5 7.15 7.88 8.74
C ASP A 5 8.25 6.82 8.65
N LEU A 6 8.08 5.68 9.32
CA LEU A 6 9.00 4.53 9.22
C LEU A 6 9.00 3.96 7.80
N LEU A 7 7.83 3.78 7.18
CA LEU A 7 7.72 3.28 5.82
C LEU A 7 8.43 4.21 4.82
N ARG A 8 8.17 5.51 4.90
CA ARG A 8 8.83 6.51 4.06
C ARG A 8 10.34 6.46 4.16
N ASN A 9 10.86 6.49 5.39
CA ASN A 9 12.30 6.54 5.62
C ASN A 9 12.98 5.25 5.15
N ASN A 10 12.46 4.08 5.54
CA ASN A 10 13.05 2.81 5.13
C ASN A 10 12.92 2.55 3.63
N CYS A 11 11.81 2.97 3.00
CA CYS A 11 11.68 2.86 1.54
C CYS A 11 12.66 3.78 0.81
N ALA A 12 12.90 4.99 1.30
CA ALA A 12 13.88 5.90 0.70
C ALA A 12 15.31 5.36 0.85
N GLU A 13 15.69 4.84 2.02
CA GLU A 13 17.01 4.24 2.25
C GLU A 13 17.28 3.04 1.34
N GLU A 14 16.29 2.18 1.12
CA GLU A 14 16.42 0.95 0.33
C GLU A 14 16.08 1.14 -1.15
N ARG A 15 15.85 2.37 -1.63
CA ARG A 15 15.47 2.68 -3.02
C ARG A 15 14.22 1.93 -3.47
N LEU A 16 13.20 1.97 -2.62
CA LEU A 16 11.90 1.39 -2.87
C LEU A 16 10.87 2.50 -3.09
N SER A 17 10.44 2.70 -4.32
CA SER A 17 9.41 3.69 -4.63
C SER A 17 8.04 3.24 -4.16
N ILE A 18 7.30 4.12 -3.47
CA ILE A 18 5.93 3.86 -3.04
C ILE A 18 4.97 4.42 -4.08
N TRP A 19 4.09 3.56 -4.59
CA TRP A 19 3.11 3.92 -5.61
C TRP A 19 1.71 4.11 -5.06
N ALA A 20 1.30 3.30 -4.08
CA ALA A 20 0.05 3.47 -3.35
C ALA A 20 0.15 2.83 -1.97
N TYR A 21 -0.65 3.30 -1.02
CA TYR A 21 -0.79 2.67 0.29
C TYR A 21 -2.18 2.87 0.89
N CYS A 22 -2.53 1.97 1.78
CA CYS A 22 -3.68 2.10 2.66
C CYS A 22 -3.41 1.37 3.99
N LEU A 23 -3.45 2.10 5.09
CA LEU A 23 -3.33 1.55 6.44
C LEU A 23 -4.73 1.28 6.99
N MET A 24 -5.12 0.02 7.02
CA MET A 24 -6.36 -0.42 7.64
C MET A 24 -6.13 -0.70 9.13
N PRO A 25 -7.19 -0.77 9.96
CA PRO A 25 -7.03 -0.97 11.41
C PRO A 25 -6.25 -2.22 11.82
N ASN A 26 -6.25 -3.27 11.00
CA ASN A 26 -5.64 -4.57 11.29
C ASN A 26 -4.69 -5.11 10.21
N HIS A 27 -4.50 -4.38 9.11
CA HIS A 27 -3.57 -4.76 8.05
C HIS A 27 -3.15 -3.53 7.21
N VAL A 28 -2.13 -3.72 6.40
CA VAL A 28 -1.56 -2.66 5.55
C VAL A 28 -1.48 -3.17 4.12
N HIS A 29 -1.89 -2.34 3.18
CA HIS A 29 -1.64 -2.52 1.75
C HIS A 29 -0.62 -1.50 1.27
N VAL A 30 0.38 -1.94 0.53
CA VAL A 30 1.37 -1.07 -0.10
C VAL A 30 1.67 -1.58 -1.51
N ILE A 31 1.72 -0.69 -2.48
CA ILE A 31 2.23 -0.98 -3.82
C ILE A 31 3.56 -0.27 -3.96
N THR A 32 4.59 -1.03 -4.31
CA THR A 32 5.96 -0.54 -4.39
C THR A 32 6.62 -1.00 -5.68
N MET A 33 7.64 -0.24 -6.09
CA MET A 33 8.53 -0.57 -7.19
C MET A 33 9.97 -0.58 -6.66
N PRO A 34 10.61 -1.75 -6.52
CA PRO A 34 11.99 -1.85 -6.08
C PRO A 34 12.96 -1.56 -7.22
N GLU A 35 14.03 -0.82 -6.95
CA GLU A 35 15.14 -0.67 -7.88
C GLU A 35 16.07 -1.89 -7.87
N VAL A 36 16.15 -2.58 -6.73
CA VAL A 36 16.93 -3.81 -6.56
C VAL A 36 16.08 -4.88 -5.86
N ALA A 37 16.35 -6.15 -6.15
CA ALA A 37 15.52 -7.27 -5.67
C ALA A 37 15.38 -7.33 -4.12
N ALA A 38 16.40 -6.95 -3.38
CA ALA A 38 16.38 -6.99 -1.91
C ALA A 38 15.62 -5.82 -1.26
N ALA A 39 15.40 -4.71 -1.99
CA ALA A 39 14.87 -3.46 -1.44
C ALA A 39 13.55 -3.65 -0.68
N MET A 40 12.62 -4.39 -1.27
CA MET A 40 11.32 -4.62 -0.64
C MET A 40 11.43 -5.42 0.66
N ALA A 41 12.27 -6.47 0.68
CA ALA A 41 12.45 -7.29 1.87
C ALA A 41 13.10 -6.50 3.00
N GLN A 42 14.07 -5.67 2.69
CA GLN A 42 14.78 -4.85 3.65
C GLN A 42 13.89 -3.72 4.19
N ALA A 43 13.27 -2.92 3.32
CA ALA A 43 12.42 -1.82 3.72
C ALA A 43 11.21 -2.28 4.54
N MET A 44 10.47 -3.27 4.06
CA MET A 44 9.28 -3.79 4.76
C MET A 44 9.65 -4.53 6.04
N GLY A 45 10.74 -5.29 6.03
CA GLY A 45 11.24 -5.98 7.23
C GLY A 45 11.60 -5.01 8.35
N ARG A 46 12.38 -3.96 8.04
CA ARG A 46 12.75 -2.91 8.99
C ARG A 46 11.54 -2.14 9.49
N THR A 47 10.67 -1.69 8.58
CA THR A 47 9.45 -0.94 8.94
C THR A 47 8.59 -1.71 9.92
N ASN A 48 8.34 -2.98 9.64
CA ASN A 48 7.49 -3.81 10.49
C ASN A 48 8.16 -4.12 11.86
N ALA A 49 9.46 -4.35 11.87
CA ALA A 49 10.22 -4.60 13.11
C ALA A 49 10.25 -3.36 14.02
N ASP A 50 10.53 -2.18 13.45
CA ASP A 50 10.60 -0.93 14.19
C ASP A 50 9.23 -0.52 14.74
N PHE A 51 8.18 -0.68 13.92
CA PHE A 51 6.83 -0.45 14.38
C PHE A 51 6.42 -1.39 15.51
N ALA A 52 6.72 -2.69 15.40
CA ALA A 52 6.40 -3.67 16.43
C ALA A 52 7.11 -3.35 17.75
N ARG A 53 8.40 -2.95 17.68
CA ARG A 53 9.18 -2.55 18.85
C ARG A 53 8.56 -1.33 19.56
N TYR A 54 8.26 -0.29 18.79
CA TYR A 54 7.60 0.92 19.31
C TYR A 54 6.23 0.62 19.89
N TYR A 55 5.40 -0.16 19.19
CA TYR A 55 4.05 -0.53 19.64
C TYR A 55 4.09 -1.26 20.98
N ASN A 56 4.95 -2.28 21.09
CA ASN A 56 5.11 -3.04 22.32
C ASN A 56 5.63 -2.18 23.48
N MET A 57 6.60 -1.32 23.23
CA MET A 57 7.10 -0.36 24.22
C MET A 57 5.97 0.56 24.71
N ARG A 58 5.20 1.13 23.81
CA ARG A 58 4.11 2.06 24.17
C ARG A 58 2.95 1.38 24.89
N LYS A 59 2.64 0.15 24.51
CA LYS A 59 1.57 -0.65 25.12
C LYS A 59 2.02 -1.40 26.38
N ARG A 60 3.31 -1.32 26.73
CA ARG A 60 3.92 -2.12 27.80
C ARG A 60 3.61 -3.62 27.64
N SER A 61 3.65 -4.09 26.40
CA SER A 61 3.36 -5.47 26.01
C SER A 61 4.60 -6.12 25.39
N CYS A 62 4.54 -7.42 25.22
CA CYS A 62 5.54 -8.22 24.52
C CYS A 62 4.84 -9.20 23.58
N GLY A 63 5.59 -9.74 22.61
CA GLY A 63 5.07 -10.71 21.64
C GLY A 63 4.92 -10.15 20.24
N HIS A 64 4.26 -10.92 19.38
CA HIS A 64 4.13 -10.60 17.97
C HIS A 64 3.02 -9.56 17.74
N VAL A 65 3.36 -8.45 17.11
CA VAL A 65 2.40 -7.44 16.64
C VAL A 65 1.83 -7.86 15.28
N TRP A 66 2.66 -8.45 14.43
CA TRP A 66 2.27 -8.94 13.12
C TRP A 66 1.95 -10.43 13.17
N GLN A 67 0.88 -10.83 12.49
CA GLN A 67 0.44 -12.22 12.43
C GLN A 67 1.45 -13.11 11.70
N ALA A 68 2.07 -12.58 10.65
CA ALA A 68 3.07 -13.27 9.83
C ALA A 68 3.98 -12.26 9.13
N ARG A 69 4.95 -12.76 8.34
CA ARG A 69 5.63 -11.91 7.35
C ARG A 69 4.62 -11.33 6.35
N TYR A 70 4.96 -10.18 5.73
CA TYR A 70 4.14 -9.62 4.67
C TYR A 70 4.04 -10.59 3.48
N HIS A 71 2.89 -10.56 2.81
CA HIS A 71 2.71 -11.24 1.54
C HIS A 71 2.99 -10.27 0.41
N SER A 72 3.61 -10.74 -0.67
CA SER A 72 3.84 -9.93 -1.86
C SER A 72 3.36 -10.66 -3.11
N THR A 73 2.82 -9.90 -4.05
CA THR A 73 2.35 -10.40 -5.34
C THR A 73 2.91 -9.51 -6.43
N PRO A 74 3.66 -10.05 -7.40
CA PRO A 74 4.08 -9.28 -8.55
C PRO A 74 2.87 -8.76 -9.33
N LEU A 75 2.96 -7.51 -9.77
CA LEU A 75 1.95 -6.86 -10.59
C LEU A 75 2.52 -6.59 -11.97
N ASP A 76 1.79 -6.96 -13.00
CA ASP A 76 2.08 -6.55 -14.37
C ASP A 76 1.54 -5.14 -14.65
N ALA A 77 2.06 -4.51 -15.71
CA ALA A 77 1.69 -3.15 -16.06
C ALA A 77 0.17 -2.94 -16.29
N PRO A 78 -0.57 -3.85 -16.94
CA PRO A 78 -2.02 -3.72 -17.10
C PRO A 78 -2.80 -3.73 -15.78
N ASN A 79 -2.35 -4.50 -14.80
CA ASN A 79 -3.01 -4.63 -13.50
C ASN A 79 -2.58 -3.59 -12.45
N LEU A 80 -1.48 -2.89 -12.69
CA LEU A 80 -0.93 -1.91 -11.73
C LEU A 80 -1.97 -0.84 -11.33
N TRP A 81 -2.63 -0.22 -12.30
CA TRP A 81 -3.59 0.86 -12.05
C TRP A 81 -4.84 0.36 -11.32
N ARG A 82 -5.29 -0.84 -11.68
CA ARG A 82 -6.41 -1.50 -10.98
C ARG A 82 -6.03 -1.82 -9.53
N ALA A 83 -4.81 -2.30 -9.31
CA ALA A 83 -4.30 -2.58 -7.98
C ALA A 83 -4.18 -1.31 -7.13
N MET A 84 -3.73 -0.19 -7.72
CA MET A 84 -3.65 1.09 -7.03
C MET A 84 -5.05 1.58 -6.62
N ALA A 85 -6.02 1.58 -7.54
CA ALA A 85 -7.40 1.92 -7.23
C ALA A 85 -7.98 0.97 -6.15
N TYR A 86 -7.74 -0.33 -6.27
CA TYR A 86 -8.15 -1.32 -5.27
C TYR A 86 -7.58 -1.02 -3.88
N VAL A 87 -6.30 -0.68 -3.78
CA VAL A 87 -5.65 -0.33 -2.50
C VAL A 87 -6.26 0.94 -1.92
N GLU A 88 -6.41 1.98 -2.72
CA GLU A 88 -6.95 3.27 -2.26
C GLU A 88 -8.45 3.21 -1.91
N ARG A 89 -9.19 2.27 -2.50
CA ARG A 89 -10.62 2.02 -2.21
C ARG A 89 -10.88 1.05 -1.05
N ASN A 90 -9.86 0.45 -0.47
CA ASN A 90 -10.05 -0.45 0.67
C ASN A 90 -10.92 0.15 1.79
N PRO A 91 -10.76 1.43 2.17
CA PRO A 91 -11.60 2.03 3.20
C PRO A 91 -13.07 2.10 2.83
N VAL A 92 -13.40 2.38 1.58
CA VAL A 92 -14.78 2.42 1.10
C VAL A 92 -15.41 1.03 1.15
N ARG A 93 -14.69 0.03 0.67
CA ARG A 93 -15.14 -1.36 0.65
C ARG A 93 -15.32 -1.96 2.04
N ALA A 94 -14.44 -1.61 2.99
CA ALA A 94 -14.51 -2.05 4.38
C ALA A 94 -15.41 -1.17 5.26
N HIS A 95 -16.04 -0.14 4.68
CA HIS A 95 -16.97 0.81 5.28
C HIS A 95 -16.42 1.79 6.35
N PRO A 96 -15.10 2.01 6.55
CA PRO A 96 -14.64 3.08 7.42
C PRO A 96 -14.69 4.48 6.80
N ALA A 97 -14.94 4.59 5.48
CA ALA A 97 -15.09 5.86 4.77
C ALA A 97 -16.14 5.77 3.66
N ALA A 98 -16.82 6.86 3.36
CA ALA A 98 -17.77 6.96 2.24
C ALA A 98 -17.05 7.14 0.90
N CYS A 99 -15.96 7.89 0.88
CA CYS A 99 -15.11 8.12 -0.28
C CYS A 99 -13.66 7.76 0.05
N ALA A 100 -12.88 7.34 -0.96
CA ALA A 100 -11.49 6.93 -0.76
C ALA A 100 -10.63 8.09 -0.24
N GLU A 101 -10.87 9.30 -0.73
CA GLU A 101 -10.17 10.51 -0.35
C GLU A 101 -10.47 10.99 1.09
N ASP A 102 -11.55 10.52 1.69
CA ASP A 102 -11.91 10.88 3.08
C ASP A 102 -11.14 10.07 4.11
N TYR A 103 -10.50 9.00 3.68
CA TYR A 103 -9.71 8.17 4.59
C TYR A 103 -8.29 8.70 4.71
N GLU A 104 -7.98 9.27 5.87
CA GLU A 104 -6.71 9.93 6.17
C GLU A 104 -5.47 9.04 5.98
N TRP A 105 -5.63 7.71 6.17
CA TRP A 105 -4.52 6.76 6.20
C TRP A 105 -4.33 6.04 4.85
N SER A 106 -4.67 6.70 3.74
CA SER A 106 -4.45 6.19 2.38
C SER A 106 -3.78 7.21 1.48
N SER A 107 -3.23 6.73 0.37
CA SER A 107 -2.62 7.56 -0.67
C SER A 107 -3.63 8.28 -1.56
N ALA A 108 -4.94 8.06 -1.41
CA ALA A 108 -5.96 8.63 -2.29
C ALA A 108 -5.96 10.15 -2.28
N ARG A 109 -6.09 10.78 -1.10
CA ARG A 109 -6.10 12.24 -0.98
C ARG A 109 -4.78 12.90 -1.41
N PRO A 110 -3.60 12.49 -0.91
CA PRO A 110 -2.32 13.04 -1.38
C PRO A 110 -2.14 12.96 -2.88
N ARG A 111 -2.58 11.87 -3.51
CA ARG A 111 -2.51 11.70 -4.96
C ARG A 111 -3.43 12.67 -5.70
N LEU A 112 -4.70 12.77 -5.31
CA LEU A 112 -5.67 13.69 -5.94
C LEU A 112 -5.22 15.15 -5.84
N GLU A 113 -4.58 15.52 -4.76
CA GLU A 113 -4.03 16.86 -4.54
C GLU A 113 -2.68 17.08 -5.21
N GLY A 114 -2.11 16.06 -5.88
CA GLY A 114 -0.77 16.12 -6.47
C GLY A 114 0.33 16.34 -5.43
N ARG A 115 0.02 16.06 -4.16
CA ARG A 115 0.92 16.14 -3.01
C ARG A 115 1.32 14.74 -2.58
N GLY A 116 2.51 14.60 -2.12
CA GLY A 116 2.97 13.33 -1.58
C GLY A 116 4.47 13.20 -1.75
N ASP A 117 5.18 13.74 -0.80
CA ASP A 117 6.63 13.55 -0.62
C ASP A 117 7.03 12.06 -0.53
N MET A 118 6.05 11.19 -0.28
CA MET A 118 6.20 9.76 -0.13
C MET A 118 5.81 8.96 -1.39
N LEU A 119 5.08 9.56 -2.34
CA LEU A 119 4.52 8.86 -3.49
C LEU A 119 5.31 9.09 -4.76
N HIS A 120 5.54 8.03 -5.53
CA HIS A 120 6.07 8.13 -6.88
C HIS A 120 4.95 8.52 -7.85
N LEU A 121 4.70 9.82 -8.01
CA LEU A 121 3.57 10.36 -8.76
C LEU A 121 3.80 10.44 -10.27
N THR A 122 5.05 10.56 -10.75
CA THR A 122 5.36 10.83 -12.16
C THR A 122 4.67 9.90 -13.15
N PRO A 123 4.68 8.54 -12.99
CA PRO A 123 4.00 7.68 -13.93
C PRO A 123 2.47 7.79 -13.86
N TRP A 124 1.92 8.14 -12.68
CA TRP A 124 0.51 8.38 -12.54
C TRP A 124 0.10 9.68 -13.25
N GLN A 125 0.85 10.78 -13.06
CA GLN A 125 0.59 12.06 -13.71
C GLN A 125 0.67 11.98 -15.24
N ALA A 126 1.48 11.07 -15.78
CA ALA A 126 1.53 10.83 -17.23
C ALA A 126 0.25 10.17 -17.79
N LYS A 127 -0.58 9.55 -16.95
CA LYS A 127 -1.77 8.80 -17.37
C LYS A 127 -3.07 9.39 -16.86
N TYR A 128 -3.07 9.96 -15.67
CA TYR A 128 -4.24 10.47 -14.97
C TYR A 128 -4.03 11.91 -14.52
N ASP A 129 -5.12 12.62 -14.42
CA ASP A 129 -5.27 13.82 -13.60
C ASP A 129 -6.14 13.52 -12.38
N GLY A 130 -6.27 14.46 -11.46
CA GLY A 130 -7.08 14.30 -10.26
C GLY A 130 -8.53 13.89 -10.56
N PRO A 131 -9.27 14.59 -11.46
CA PRO A 131 -10.64 14.25 -11.82
C PRO A 131 -10.80 12.84 -12.40
N ARG A 132 -9.94 12.43 -13.33
CA ARG A 132 -9.98 11.08 -13.92
C ARG A 132 -9.68 9.99 -12.91
N TRP A 133 -8.75 10.26 -12.00
CA TRP A 133 -8.44 9.30 -10.94
C TRP A 133 -9.59 9.21 -9.93
N GLN A 134 -10.20 10.34 -9.58
CA GLN A 134 -11.38 10.36 -8.72
C GLN A 134 -12.54 9.57 -9.33
N GLU A 135 -12.76 9.68 -10.64
CA GLU A 135 -13.73 8.86 -11.36
C GLU A 135 -13.37 7.37 -11.28
N ALA A 136 -12.09 7.01 -11.49
CA ALA A 136 -11.61 5.64 -11.34
C ALA A 136 -11.82 5.10 -9.92
N LEU A 137 -11.62 5.93 -8.90
CA LEU A 137 -11.90 5.58 -7.51
C LEU A 137 -13.40 5.44 -7.19
N ARG A 138 -14.28 6.05 -7.96
CA ARG A 138 -15.74 5.93 -7.80
C ARG A 138 -16.33 4.76 -8.58
N SER A 139 -15.66 4.29 -9.63
CA SER A 139 -16.12 3.16 -10.43
C SER A 139 -15.87 1.84 -9.71
N SER A 140 -16.93 1.08 -9.44
CA SER A 140 -16.86 -0.21 -8.72
C SER A 140 -16.59 -1.42 -9.62
N ILE A 141 -16.07 -1.21 -10.83
CA ILE A 141 -15.96 -2.26 -11.84
C ILE A 141 -14.98 -3.38 -11.41
N ASP A 142 -15.50 -4.58 -11.20
CA ASP A 142 -14.78 -5.85 -10.96
C ASP A 142 -13.81 -5.90 -9.75
N GLU A 143 -14.04 -5.11 -8.70
CA GLU A 143 -13.14 -5.10 -7.53
C GLU A 143 -13.12 -6.41 -6.76
N GLU A 144 -14.25 -7.07 -6.64
CA GLU A 144 -14.33 -8.31 -5.87
C GLU A 144 -13.56 -9.44 -6.56
N ALA A 145 -13.77 -9.61 -7.86
CA ALA A 145 -13.03 -10.59 -8.66
C ALA A 145 -11.53 -10.27 -8.73
N PHE A 146 -11.15 -9.00 -8.82
CA PHE A 146 -9.75 -8.59 -8.80
C PHE A 146 -9.10 -8.83 -7.43
N GLY A 147 -9.78 -8.45 -6.35
CA GLY A 147 -9.32 -8.70 -4.99
C GLY A 147 -9.17 -10.18 -4.66
N GLN A 148 -10.06 -11.02 -5.19
CA GLN A 148 -9.96 -12.47 -5.03
C GLN A 148 -8.71 -13.02 -5.75
N ARG A 149 -8.45 -12.59 -6.99
CA ARG A 149 -7.22 -12.97 -7.73
C ARG A 149 -5.95 -12.53 -7.00
N LEU A 150 -5.91 -11.32 -6.45
CA LEU A 150 -4.76 -10.86 -5.65
C LEU A 150 -4.54 -11.73 -4.41
N ARG A 151 -5.60 -12.07 -3.68
CA ARG A 151 -5.51 -12.96 -2.50
C ARG A 151 -5.04 -14.36 -2.88
N GLU A 152 -5.52 -14.92 -3.97
CA GLU A 152 -5.11 -16.23 -4.46
C GLU A 152 -3.65 -16.24 -4.91
N ALA A 153 -3.21 -15.22 -5.64
CA ALA A 153 -1.80 -15.06 -6.03
C ALA A 153 -0.89 -14.93 -4.80
N SER A 154 -1.31 -14.18 -3.78
CA SER A 154 -0.55 -14.03 -2.52
C SER A 154 -0.42 -15.36 -1.74
N ARG A 155 -1.40 -16.24 -1.83
CA ARG A 155 -1.37 -17.56 -1.15
C ARG A 155 -0.46 -18.57 -1.83
N ARG A 156 -0.25 -18.44 -3.15
CA ARG A 156 0.61 -19.35 -3.94
C ARG A 156 2.09 -19.09 -3.75
N GLY A 157 2.50 -17.97 -3.12
CA GLY A 157 3.90 -17.56 -3.01
C GLY A 157 4.50 -17.12 -4.35
N PRO A 158 5.70 -16.53 -4.35
CA PRO A 158 6.44 -16.30 -5.58
C PRO A 158 6.74 -17.65 -6.22
N ALA A 159 6.48 -17.76 -7.53
CA ALA A 159 6.94 -18.93 -8.29
C ALA A 159 8.45 -19.05 -8.11
N THR A 160 8.88 -20.10 -7.41
CA THR A 160 10.29 -20.46 -7.28
C THR A 160 10.75 -20.91 -8.67
N GLY A 161 11.40 -20.03 -9.41
CA GLY A 161 12.18 -20.31 -10.59
C GLY A 161 13.64 -20.04 -10.29
#